data_8d7778b4b3e5917ac4ed2529ba4c0972
#
_entry.id   8d7778b4b3e5917ac4ed2529ba4c0972
#
_cell.length_a   1.000
_cell.length_b   1.000
_cell.length_c   1.000
_cell.angle_alpha   90.00
_cell.angle_beta   90.00
_cell.angle_gamma   90.00
#
_symmetry.space_group_name_H-M   'P 1'
#
loop_
_entity.id
_entity.type
_entity.pdbx_description
1 polymer ?
#
loop_
_entity_poly.entity_id
_entity_poly.type
_entity_poly.pdbx_seq_one_letter_code
_entity_poly.pdbx_strand_id
1 'polypeptide(L)'
;MSNRAAAIAVMVAFVVGILGSLAVRPTGQSQQHNNASRDNADAVRINWRLPVAFQTTMPVLGDNPLYLADMLKRASNGAVNFQIFEPGEIVPAFSITDAVRDRKVEAGYTWMGYDQGKIPASPLLGAV
;
A
#
# COMPACT_ATOMS: atom_id res chain seq x y z
N MET A 1 69.24 4.09 -24.12
CA MET A 1 68.34 4.24 -22.97
C MET A 1 67.63 2.91 -22.77
N SER A 2 67.84 2.26 -21.63
CA SER A 2 67.55 0.83 -21.48
C SER A 2 66.02 0.61 -21.31
N ASN A 3 65.53 -0.43 -21.95
CA ASN A 3 64.09 -0.84 -21.89
C ASN A 3 63.56 -1.04 -20.46
N ARG A 4 64.45 -1.14 -19.49
CA ARG A 4 64.12 -1.27 -18.06
C ARG A 4 63.65 0.06 -17.45
N ALA A 5 64.14 1.20 -17.91
CA ALA A 5 63.72 2.50 -17.43
C ALA A 5 62.29 2.86 -17.93
N ALA A 6 61.97 2.48 -19.18
CA ALA A 6 60.65 2.67 -19.75
C ALA A 6 59.58 1.79 -19.05
N ALA A 7 59.93 0.53 -18.72
CA ALA A 7 59.04 -0.39 -18.02
C ALA A 7 58.72 0.08 -16.58
N ILE A 8 59.72 0.64 -15.88
CA ILE A 8 59.51 1.19 -14.53
C ILE A 8 58.62 2.43 -14.56
N ALA A 9 58.80 3.30 -15.55
CA ALA A 9 57.97 4.50 -15.69
C ALA A 9 56.46 4.17 -15.94
N VAL A 10 56.18 3.14 -16.75
CA VAL A 10 54.83 2.67 -17.02
C VAL A 10 54.20 2.05 -15.79
N MET A 11 54.93 1.25 -15.02
CA MET A 11 54.44 0.65 -13.78
C MET A 11 54.12 1.72 -12.71
N VAL A 12 54.93 2.73 -12.55
CA VAL A 12 54.71 3.83 -11.60
C VAL A 12 53.46 4.67 -12.00
N ALA A 13 53.27 4.95 -13.29
CA ALA A 13 52.11 5.65 -13.78
C ALA A 13 50.82 4.84 -13.55
N PHE A 14 50.86 3.50 -13.68
CA PHE A 14 49.72 2.64 -13.44
C PHE A 14 49.31 2.57 -11.96
N VAL A 15 50.30 2.52 -11.07
CA VAL A 15 50.08 2.50 -9.60
C VAL A 15 49.51 3.85 -9.11
N VAL A 16 49.99 4.99 -9.63
CA VAL A 16 49.49 6.31 -9.30
C VAL A 16 48.07 6.50 -9.84
N GLY A 17 47.73 5.96 -11.01
CA GLY A 17 46.38 5.96 -11.58
C GLY A 17 45.36 5.19 -10.72
N ILE A 18 45.76 4.01 -10.20
CA ILE A 18 44.89 3.20 -9.34
C ILE A 18 44.66 3.86 -7.97
N LEU A 19 45.69 4.44 -7.37
CA LEU A 19 45.61 5.17 -6.10
C LEU A 19 44.78 6.47 -6.24
N GLY A 20 44.85 7.16 -7.37
CA GLY A 20 44.05 8.35 -7.66
C GLY A 20 42.56 8.04 -7.82
N SER A 21 42.22 6.88 -8.39
CA SER A 21 40.80 6.50 -8.57
C SER A 21 40.12 6.06 -7.27
N LEU A 22 40.87 5.65 -6.25
CA LEU A 22 40.32 5.31 -4.92
C LEU A 22 40.04 6.55 -4.04
N ALA A 23 40.69 7.69 -4.35
CA ALA A 23 40.50 8.95 -3.59
C ALA A 23 39.32 9.79 -4.06
N VAL A 24 38.77 9.53 -5.27
CA VAL A 24 37.56 10.19 -5.79
C VAL A 24 36.40 9.23 -5.67
N ARG A 25 36.00 8.90 -4.46
CA ARG A 25 34.63 8.41 -4.21
C ARG A 25 33.73 9.62 -4.14
N PRO A 26 32.75 9.78 -5.05
CA PRO A 26 31.73 10.81 -4.86
C PRO A 26 30.94 10.43 -3.60
N THR A 27 31.08 11.20 -2.53
CA THR A 27 30.23 11.19 -1.34
C THR A 27 28.86 11.75 -1.73
N GLY A 28 28.13 11.01 -2.57
CA GLY A 28 26.83 11.39 -3.08
C GLY A 28 25.75 10.36 -2.79
N GLN A 29 25.65 9.90 -1.53
CA GLN A 29 24.54 8.98 -1.17
C GLN A 29 23.92 9.25 0.21
N SER A 30 24.03 10.48 0.72
CA SER A 30 23.36 10.82 1.99
C SER A 30 22.10 11.70 1.82
N GLN A 31 21.64 11.95 0.59
CA GLN A 31 20.44 12.79 0.38
C GLN A 31 19.20 12.00 -0.08
N GLN A 32 19.30 10.69 -0.31
CA GLN A 32 18.16 9.93 -0.80
C GLN A 32 17.25 9.39 0.32
N HIS A 33 17.66 9.51 1.59
CA HIS A 33 16.84 9.02 2.72
C HIS A 33 15.93 10.09 3.32
N ASN A 34 16.14 11.39 3.00
CA ASN A 34 15.31 12.45 3.55
C ASN A 34 14.15 12.88 2.62
N ASN A 35 14.15 12.47 1.35
CA ASN A 35 13.05 12.77 0.44
C ASN A 35 11.89 11.79 0.58
N ALA A 36 12.15 10.51 0.94
CA ALA A 36 11.09 9.54 1.19
C ALA A 36 10.20 9.91 2.40
N SER A 37 10.76 10.67 3.36
CA SER A 37 9.99 11.13 4.53
C SER A 37 9.21 12.43 4.28
N ARG A 38 9.56 13.18 3.25
CA ARG A 38 8.84 14.42 2.87
C ARG A 38 7.71 14.16 1.89
N ASP A 39 7.86 13.18 0.99
CA ASP A 39 6.79 12.78 0.07
C ASP A 39 5.59 12.13 0.79
N ASN A 40 5.79 11.63 2.03
CA ASN A 40 4.69 11.08 2.85
C ASN A 40 3.90 12.14 3.64
N ALA A 41 4.38 13.40 3.72
CA ALA A 41 3.69 14.44 4.48
C ALA A 41 2.48 15.03 3.73
N ASP A 42 2.48 14.94 2.39
CA ASP A 42 1.39 15.42 1.51
C ASP A 42 0.55 14.28 0.92
N ALA A 43 0.79 13.03 1.31
CA ALA A 43 -0.02 11.91 0.87
C ALA A 43 -1.47 12.09 1.36
N VAL A 44 -2.40 12.23 0.43
CA VAL A 44 -3.84 12.29 0.72
C VAL A 44 -4.21 11.06 1.55
N ARG A 45 -4.61 11.28 2.80
CA ARG A 45 -5.07 10.21 3.70
C ARG A 45 -6.57 10.03 3.54
N ILE A 46 -6.97 8.83 3.20
CA ILE A 46 -8.35 8.43 2.99
C ILE A 46 -8.79 7.61 4.20
N ASN A 47 -9.81 8.10 4.90
CA ASN A 47 -10.46 7.34 5.98
C ASN A 47 -11.90 7.05 5.55
N TRP A 48 -12.19 5.80 5.26
CA TRP A 48 -13.51 5.35 4.83
C TRP A 48 -14.21 4.59 5.94
N ARG A 49 -15.50 4.87 6.09
CA ARG A 49 -16.39 4.10 6.97
C ARG A 49 -16.84 2.85 6.22
N LEU A 50 -16.63 1.70 6.87
CA LEU A 50 -16.96 0.39 6.31
C LEU A 50 -17.93 -0.34 7.24
N PRO A 51 -19.25 -0.10 7.15
CA PRO A 51 -20.22 -0.96 7.83
C PRO A 51 -20.15 -2.37 7.24
N VAL A 52 -20.21 -3.37 8.13
CA VAL A 52 -20.19 -4.78 7.77
C VAL A 52 -21.54 -5.44 8.06
N ALA A 53 -21.93 -6.41 7.26
CA ALA A 53 -23.17 -7.15 7.43
C ALA A 53 -23.06 -8.32 8.42
N PHE A 54 -21.82 -8.75 8.73
CA PHE A 54 -21.51 -9.86 9.61
C PHE A 54 -20.63 -9.37 10.74
N GLN A 55 -20.87 -9.90 11.95
CA GLN A 55 -20.03 -9.57 13.11
C GLN A 55 -18.57 -9.94 12.84
N THR A 56 -17.64 -9.06 13.22
CA THR A 56 -16.19 -9.28 13.03
C THR A 56 -15.66 -10.48 13.80
N THR A 57 -16.40 -10.98 14.79
CA THR A 57 -16.09 -12.21 15.54
C THR A 57 -16.52 -13.49 14.82
N MET A 58 -17.25 -13.39 13.71
CA MET A 58 -17.72 -14.54 12.95
C MET A 58 -16.59 -15.10 12.08
N PRO A 59 -16.23 -16.38 12.24
CA PRO A 59 -15.20 -17.01 11.41
C PRO A 59 -15.52 -16.89 9.92
N VAL A 60 -14.50 -16.64 9.11
CA VAL A 60 -14.53 -16.52 7.64
C VAL A 60 -15.22 -15.27 7.17
N LEU A 61 -16.47 -15.00 7.55
CA LEU A 61 -17.23 -13.84 7.06
C LEU A 61 -16.83 -12.55 7.76
N GLY A 62 -16.52 -12.60 9.05
CA GLY A 62 -16.08 -11.45 9.84
C GLY A 62 -14.60 -11.14 9.69
N ASP A 63 -13.76 -12.15 9.43
CA ASP A 63 -12.31 -11.97 9.28
C ASP A 63 -11.93 -11.23 8.00
N ASN A 64 -12.69 -11.44 6.92
CA ASN A 64 -12.38 -10.88 5.60
C ASN A 64 -12.29 -9.34 5.59
N PRO A 65 -13.25 -8.56 6.14
CA PRO A 65 -13.16 -7.11 6.14
C PRO A 65 -12.00 -6.59 7.01
N LEU A 66 -11.67 -7.28 8.11
CA LEU A 66 -10.52 -6.96 8.96
C LEU A 66 -9.21 -7.17 8.19
N TYR A 67 -9.07 -8.32 7.53
CA TYR A 67 -7.90 -8.63 6.71
C TYR A 67 -7.73 -7.65 5.55
N LEU A 68 -8.82 -7.32 4.84
CA LEU A 68 -8.80 -6.34 3.74
C LEU A 68 -8.35 -4.96 4.24
N ALA A 69 -8.89 -4.49 5.36
CA ALA A 69 -8.54 -3.20 5.94
C ALA A 69 -7.05 -3.13 6.31
N ASP A 70 -6.51 -4.19 6.93
CA ASP A 70 -5.11 -4.27 7.30
C ASP A 70 -4.19 -4.35 6.06
N MET A 71 -4.55 -5.15 5.05
CA MET A 71 -3.80 -5.21 3.80
C MET A 71 -3.73 -3.88 3.08
N LEU A 72 -4.86 -3.18 2.94
CA LEU A 72 -4.91 -1.88 2.27
C LEU A 72 -4.12 -0.82 3.04
N LYS A 73 -4.22 -0.82 4.36
CA LYS A 73 -3.43 0.07 5.21
C LYS A 73 -1.93 -0.16 5.02
N ARG A 74 -1.48 -1.42 4.99
CA ARG A 74 -0.07 -1.76 4.75
C ARG A 74 0.37 -1.43 3.33
N ALA A 75 -0.40 -1.83 2.33
CA ALA A 75 -0.07 -1.60 0.91
C ALA A 75 -0.01 -0.11 0.55
N SER A 76 -0.84 0.72 1.19
CA SER A 76 -0.88 2.16 0.98
C SER A 76 0.04 2.96 1.92
N ASN A 77 0.87 2.30 2.72
CA ASN A 77 1.69 2.94 3.75
C ASN A 77 0.86 3.84 4.69
N GLY A 78 -0.36 3.40 5.03
CA GLY A 78 -1.30 4.12 5.90
C GLY A 78 -2.08 5.25 5.21
N ALA A 79 -1.94 5.43 3.90
CA ALA A 79 -2.71 6.44 3.16
C ALA A 79 -4.20 6.07 3.04
N VAL A 80 -4.53 4.78 2.95
CA VAL A 80 -5.92 4.27 2.95
C VAL A 80 -6.19 3.54 4.26
N ASN A 81 -7.22 3.98 4.98
CA ASN A 81 -7.65 3.40 6.23
C ASN A 81 -9.16 3.16 6.23
N PHE A 82 -9.58 1.93 6.56
CA PHE A 82 -10.98 1.59 6.75
C PHE A 82 -11.32 1.56 8.23
N GLN A 83 -12.32 2.35 8.61
CA GLN A 83 -12.95 2.26 9.91
C GLN A 83 -14.13 1.29 9.82
N ILE A 84 -14.01 0.14 10.45
CA ILE A 84 -15.01 -0.93 10.43
C ILE A 84 -16.07 -0.64 11.50
N PHE A 85 -17.35 -0.82 11.13
CA PHE A 85 -18.52 -0.67 11.99
C PHE A 85 -19.31 -1.97 12.00
N GLU A 86 -19.64 -2.45 13.19
CA GLU A 86 -20.40 -3.68 13.38
C GLU A 86 -21.83 -3.60 12.79
N PRO A 87 -22.48 -4.75 12.53
CA PRO A 87 -23.82 -4.75 11.96
C PRO A 87 -24.81 -3.93 12.79
N GLY A 88 -25.45 -2.96 12.15
CA GLY A 88 -26.44 -2.08 12.79
C GLY A 88 -25.87 -0.89 13.55
N GLU A 89 -24.55 -0.75 13.68
CA GLU A 89 -23.92 0.37 14.39
C GLU A 89 -24.19 1.72 13.72
N ILE A 90 -23.97 1.82 12.41
CA ILE A 90 -24.24 3.03 11.64
C ILE A 90 -25.24 2.79 10.50
N VAL A 91 -25.33 1.55 9.99
CA VAL A 91 -26.24 1.14 8.91
C VAL A 91 -26.74 -0.27 9.20
N PRO A 92 -28.06 -0.55 9.07
CA PRO A 92 -28.59 -1.91 9.12
C PRO A 92 -27.98 -2.80 8.04
N ALA A 93 -27.69 -4.07 8.35
CA ALA A 93 -26.98 -5.00 7.45
C ALA A 93 -27.63 -5.10 6.05
N PHE A 94 -28.95 -5.12 5.96
CA PHE A 94 -29.70 -5.18 4.69
C PHE A 94 -29.79 -3.85 3.94
N SER A 95 -29.27 -2.77 4.50
CA SER A 95 -29.30 -1.42 3.92
C SER A 95 -27.92 -0.89 3.53
N ILE A 96 -26.88 -1.71 3.65
CA ILE A 96 -25.49 -1.30 3.38
C ILE A 96 -25.34 -0.87 1.92
N THR A 97 -25.84 -1.64 0.96
CA THR A 97 -25.77 -1.32 -0.47
C THR A 97 -26.48 0.00 -0.79
N ASP A 98 -27.66 0.23 -0.18
CA ASP A 98 -28.37 1.48 -0.34
C ASP A 98 -27.60 2.66 0.26
N ALA A 99 -26.99 2.47 1.41
CA ALA A 99 -26.20 3.52 2.06
C ALA A 99 -24.95 3.93 1.25
N VAL A 100 -24.29 2.98 0.60
CA VAL A 100 -23.18 3.25 -0.31
C VAL A 100 -23.68 3.96 -1.58
N ARG A 101 -24.75 3.45 -2.20
CA ARG A 101 -25.37 4.09 -3.37
C ARG A 101 -25.77 5.54 -3.09
N ASP A 102 -26.36 5.79 -1.91
CA ASP A 102 -26.82 7.11 -1.48
C ASP A 102 -25.68 7.98 -0.92
N ARG A 103 -24.41 7.50 -0.97
CA ARG A 103 -23.21 8.18 -0.47
C ARG A 103 -23.25 8.53 1.02
N LYS A 104 -24.00 7.78 1.82
CA LYS A 104 -24.06 7.93 3.28
C LYS A 104 -22.82 7.35 3.95
N VAL A 105 -22.22 6.35 3.33
CA VAL A 105 -20.93 5.74 3.68
C VAL A 105 -20.11 5.54 2.41
N GLU A 106 -18.80 5.44 2.54
CA GLU A 106 -17.87 5.42 1.43
C GLU A 106 -17.71 4.01 0.84
N ALA A 107 -17.84 2.97 1.69
CA ALA A 107 -17.76 1.57 1.31
C ALA A 107 -18.68 0.72 2.20
N GLY A 108 -18.86 -0.55 1.86
CA GLY A 108 -19.62 -1.49 2.66
C GLY A 108 -19.22 -2.93 2.39
N TYR A 109 -19.26 -3.78 3.40
CA TYR A 109 -19.04 -5.20 3.28
C TYR A 109 -20.35 -5.95 3.54
N THR A 110 -20.92 -6.55 2.49
CA THR A 110 -22.22 -7.21 2.54
C THR A 110 -22.26 -8.43 1.62
N TRP A 111 -23.31 -9.22 1.73
CA TRP A 111 -23.55 -10.34 0.83
C TRP A 111 -24.54 -9.96 -0.26
N MET A 112 -24.22 -10.26 -1.50
CA MET A 112 -25.04 -9.95 -2.68
C MET A 112 -26.46 -10.58 -2.60
N GLY A 113 -26.60 -11.67 -1.87
CA GLY A 113 -27.91 -12.29 -1.64
C GLY A 113 -28.93 -11.40 -0.91
N TYR A 114 -28.47 -10.43 -0.14
CA TYR A 114 -29.37 -9.48 0.54
C TYR A 114 -30.03 -8.48 -0.43
N ASP A 115 -29.48 -8.34 -1.62
CA ASP A 115 -29.96 -7.39 -2.63
C ASP A 115 -30.80 -8.04 -3.74
N GLN A 116 -31.23 -9.31 -3.58
CA GLN A 116 -32.01 -10.07 -4.59
C GLN A 116 -33.27 -9.32 -5.04
N GLY A 117 -33.96 -8.62 -4.13
CA GLY A 117 -35.14 -7.83 -4.43
C GLY A 117 -34.84 -6.46 -5.05
N LYS A 118 -33.60 -6.00 -5.03
CA LYS A 118 -33.18 -4.65 -5.49
C LYS A 118 -32.37 -4.71 -6.78
N ILE A 119 -31.53 -5.73 -6.91
CA ILE A 119 -30.63 -5.94 -8.05
C ILE A 119 -30.97 -7.30 -8.68
N PRO A 120 -31.69 -7.35 -9.82
CA PRO A 120 -32.14 -8.60 -10.43
C PRO A 120 -31.01 -9.58 -10.78
N ALA A 121 -29.80 -9.05 -11.04
CA ALA A 121 -28.62 -9.87 -11.35
C ALA A 121 -27.88 -10.41 -10.12
N SER A 122 -28.19 -9.96 -8.90
CA SER A 122 -27.46 -10.34 -7.70
C SER A 122 -27.47 -11.84 -7.39
N PRO A 123 -28.59 -12.59 -7.66
CA PRO A 123 -28.58 -14.04 -7.48
C PRO A 123 -27.54 -14.77 -8.36
N LEU A 124 -27.27 -14.24 -9.55
CA LEU A 124 -26.30 -14.85 -10.48
C LEU A 124 -24.84 -14.66 -10.02
N LEU A 125 -24.59 -13.66 -9.17
CA LEU A 125 -23.24 -13.28 -8.75
C LEU A 125 -22.91 -13.73 -7.31
N GLY A 126 -23.91 -13.99 -6.48
CA GLY A 126 -23.64 -14.21 -5.07
C GLY A 126 -24.62 -15.09 -4.32
N ALA A 127 -25.62 -15.66 -4.97
CA ALA A 127 -26.63 -16.53 -4.35
C ALA A 127 -26.56 -17.95 -4.89
N VAL A 128 -25.38 -18.58 -4.82
CA VAL A 128 -25.18 -19.98 -5.21
C VAL A 128 -25.23 -20.82 -3.95
#